data_c75d1226eb5eb8e71d339651e4514aae
#
_entry.id   c75d1226eb5eb8e71d339651e4514aae
#
_cell.length_a   1.000
_cell.length_b   1.000
_cell.length_c   1.000
_cell.angle_alpha   90.00
_cell.angle_beta   90.00
_cell.angle_gamma   90.00
#
_symmetry.space_group_name_H-M   'P 1'
#
loop_
_entity.id
_entity.type
_entity.pdbx_description
1 polymer ?
#
loop_
_entity_poly.entity_id
_entity_poly.type
_entity_poly.pdbx_seq_one_letter_code
_entity_poly.pdbx_strand_id
1 'polypeptide(L)'
;MSMKRFVLPLCAALALGVAACGDDEESGGDGAAAAAAETQASPASGTGEGGKVKIAFSAPGADHGWMAAITENAREQAEKAGDVELIAAEGVTDSAAQADQIETLIAQKPDVLVMLPNEGDALTPVAQKATGAGIPVVVIDRALSAPGAARSFITGDNYGIGWQAGNYFADQLKCKGNVVEIQGIAGIPVTEDRSKGFRDALKRRCQNGIKIVASQPADFVPDKGLSVMENILQAQKQIDAVYTHDDDMAEGVVSAIENAGREDEMFLTGAGGSKAAMDRIEKGGLYRATFLYNPSMSASAITMAKLIVQGKGFSELAEPEVPSQVTVPATTVTKENVGDLKDLGF
;
A
#
# COMPACT_ATOMS: atom_id res chain seq x y z
N MET A 1 36.71 -36.17 32.99
CA MET A 1 37.71 -35.35 33.75
C MET A 1 37.51 -33.90 33.30
N SER A 2 37.13 -32.93 34.05
CA SER A 2 36.89 -32.62 35.43
C SER A 2 36.03 -31.36 35.46
N MET A 3 34.94 -31.44 36.21
CA MET A 3 34.09 -30.28 36.58
C MET A 3 34.85 -29.30 37.47
N LYS A 4 34.65 -27.99 37.29
CA LYS A 4 34.73 -27.04 38.39
C LYS A 4 33.58 -26.06 38.35
N ARG A 5 32.67 -26.28 39.31
CA ARG A 5 31.65 -25.33 39.78
C ARG A 5 32.33 -24.24 40.60
N PHE A 6 31.87 -22.97 40.51
CA PHE A 6 32.06 -22.01 41.59
C PHE A 6 30.74 -21.29 41.91
N VAL A 7 30.51 -21.17 43.20
CA VAL A 7 29.29 -20.82 43.91
C VAL A 7 29.33 -19.33 44.31
N LEU A 8 28.12 -18.73 44.43
CA LEU A 8 27.80 -17.37 44.96
C LEU A 8 28.49 -17.01 46.26
N PRO A 9 28.49 -15.73 46.68
CA PRO A 9 27.47 -15.41 47.69
C PRO A 9 26.68 -14.09 47.49
N LEU A 10 25.48 -14.17 47.97
CA LEU A 10 24.45 -13.27 48.41
C LEU A 10 24.96 -12.31 49.52
N CYS A 11 24.66 -11.00 49.45
CA CYS A 11 24.57 -10.13 50.61
C CYS A 11 23.41 -9.16 50.48
N ALA A 12 22.47 -9.32 51.38
CA ALA A 12 21.37 -8.40 51.68
C ALA A 12 21.84 -7.36 52.71
N ALA A 13 21.36 -6.12 52.58
CA ALA A 13 21.28 -5.19 53.71
C ALA A 13 20.11 -4.24 53.55
N LEU A 14 19.16 -4.36 54.46
CA LEU A 14 18.10 -3.38 54.75
C LEU A 14 18.69 -2.16 55.48
N ALA A 15 18.13 -0.97 55.27
CA ALA A 15 18.04 0.08 56.29
C ALA A 15 16.85 1.00 56.03
N LEU A 16 15.97 1.06 57.03
CA LEU A 16 14.90 2.03 57.24
C LEU A 16 15.45 3.35 57.80
N GLY A 17 14.70 4.47 57.59
CA GLY A 17 14.89 5.74 58.32
C GLY A 17 14.07 6.84 57.67
N VAL A 18 12.86 7.06 58.04
CA VAL A 18 12.20 8.02 58.95
C VAL A 18 12.34 9.53 58.56
N ALA A 19 11.17 10.16 58.52
CA ALA A 19 10.78 11.52 58.18
C ALA A 19 11.42 12.65 58.99
N ALA A 20 11.49 13.84 58.42
CA ALA A 20 11.26 15.13 59.12
C ALA A 20 10.92 16.24 58.11
N CYS A 21 9.92 17.04 58.49
CA CYS A 21 9.47 18.28 57.85
C CYS A 21 10.49 19.42 58.05
N GLY A 22 10.47 20.39 57.15
CA GLY A 22 11.12 21.71 57.29
C GLY A 22 10.83 22.60 56.12
N ASP A 23 10.08 23.68 56.33
CA ASP A 23 9.77 24.77 55.43
C ASP A 23 11.03 25.57 55.06
N ASP A 24 11.08 26.15 53.86
CA ASP A 24 11.23 27.55 53.52
C ASP A 24 11.95 27.79 52.19
N GLU A 25 11.22 28.51 51.32
CA GLU A 25 11.55 29.60 50.38
C GLU A 25 12.64 29.48 49.29
N GLU A 26 12.10 29.81 48.08
CA GLU A 26 12.61 30.62 46.95
C GLU A 26 13.90 30.23 46.19
N SER A 27 13.80 29.90 44.95
CA SER A 27 14.01 30.75 43.75
C SER A 27 14.21 29.92 42.47
N GLY A 28 13.49 30.30 41.49
CA GLY A 28 13.72 30.41 40.06
C GLY A 28 14.57 29.37 39.29
N GLY A 29 13.93 28.68 38.35
CA GLY A 29 14.61 27.89 37.32
C GLY A 29 13.63 27.29 36.34
N ASP A 30 13.35 28.01 35.26
CA ASP A 30 12.54 27.54 34.13
C ASP A 30 13.06 26.21 33.56
N GLY A 31 12.25 25.19 33.67
CA GLY A 31 12.42 23.93 32.96
C GLY A 31 11.06 23.52 32.37
N ALA A 32 10.75 24.02 31.19
CA ALA A 32 9.56 23.63 30.44
C ALA A 32 9.65 22.16 30.05
N ALA A 33 9.06 21.28 30.85
CA ALA A 33 8.71 19.93 30.42
C ALA A 33 7.52 20.05 29.46
N ALA A 34 7.77 19.84 28.16
CA ALA A 34 6.75 19.71 27.16
C ALA A 34 5.91 18.45 27.50
N ALA A 35 4.74 18.66 28.08
CA ALA A 35 3.72 17.65 28.18
C ALA A 35 3.23 17.35 26.75
N ALA A 36 3.53 16.15 26.25
CA ALA A 36 2.89 15.61 25.06
C ALA A 36 1.37 15.51 25.37
N ALA A 37 0.61 16.44 24.82
CA ALA A 37 -0.84 16.34 24.82
C ALA A 37 -1.22 15.16 23.90
N GLU A 38 -1.52 14.02 24.53
CA GLU A 38 -2.27 12.97 23.86
C GLU A 38 -3.66 13.54 23.54
N THR A 39 -3.83 13.95 22.27
CA THR A 39 -5.14 14.31 21.76
C THR A 39 -5.90 13.02 21.55
N GLN A 40 -6.59 12.57 22.59
CA GLN A 40 -7.60 11.53 22.48
C GLN A 40 -8.71 12.10 21.58
N ALA A 41 -8.77 11.62 20.34
CA ALA A 41 -9.91 11.86 19.48
C ALA A 41 -11.15 11.27 20.18
N SER A 42 -12.09 12.13 20.55
CA SER A 42 -13.38 11.68 21.05
C SER A 42 -14.01 10.73 20.04
N PRO A 43 -14.64 9.63 20.49
CA PRO A 43 -15.34 8.74 19.56
C PRO A 43 -16.41 9.55 18.83
N ALA A 44 -16.44 9.43 17.51
CA ALA A 44 -17.51 9.96 16.68
C ALA A 44 -18.84 9.51 17.28
N SER A 45 -19.79 10.44 17.44
CA SER A 45 -21.14 10.15 17.95
C SER A 45 -21.77 9.15 17.00
N GLY A 46 -21.76 7.87 17.40
CA GLY A 46 -22.35 6.79 16.61
C GLY A 46 -23.80 7.14 16.24
N THR A 47 -24.17 6.92 14.99
CA THR A 47 -25.57 6.98 14.56
C THR A 47 -26.37 6.04 15.44
N GLY A 48 -27.37 6.58 16.11
CA GLY A 48 -28.29 5.81 16.95
C GLY A 48 -28.91 4.64 16.17
N GLU A 49 -29.32 3.62 16.91
CA GLU A 49 -29.92 2.38 16.43
C GLU A 49 -30.83 2.60 15.21
N GLY A 50 -30.42 2.05 14.04
CA GLY A 50 -31.29 1.89 12.85
C GLY A 50 -30.96 2.77 11.64
N GLY A 51 -29.96 3.68 11.68
CA GLY A 51 -29.54 4.49 10.53
C GLY A 51 -28.45 3.81 9.69
N LYS A 52 -28.42 4.08 8.35
CA LYS A 52 -27.31 3.68 7.51
C LYS A 52 -26.07 4.51 7.84
N VAL A 53 -24.89 3.88 7.80
CA VAL A 53 -23.59 4.59 7.90
C VAL A 53 -23.36 5.32 6.58
N LYS A 54 -23.20 6.64 6.64
CA LYS A 54 -22.96 7.50 5.48
C LYS A 54 -21.47 7.61 5.19
N ILE A 55 -21.00 6.92 4.15
CA ILE A 55 -19.59 6.87 3.75
C ILE A 55 -19.41 7.76 2.52
N ALA A 56 -18.55 8.79 2.62
CA ALA A 56 -18.04 9.49 1.45
C ALA A 56 -16.86 8.70 0.84
N PHE A 57 -16.81 8.59 -0.48
CA PHE A 57 -15.75 7.89 -1.19
C PHE A 57 -15.17 8.77 -2.30
N SER A 58 -13.84 8.86 -2.35
CA SER A 58 -13.09 9.56 -3.40
C SER A 58 -11.89 8.74 -3.86
N ALA A 59 -11.75 8.55 -5.17
CA ALA A 59 -10.59 7.93 -5.82
C ALA A 59 -10.28 8.67 -7.13
N PRO A 60 -9.04 8.56 -7.66
CA PRO A 60 -8.72 9.06 -8.99
C PRO A 60 -9.62 8.47 -10.09
N GLY A 61 -9.71 9.14 -11.23
CA GLY A 61 -10.35 8.60 -12.43
C GLY A 61 -9.65 7.34 -12.90
N ALA A 62 -10.43 6.37 -13.38
CA ALA A 62 -9.88 5.12 -13.86
C ALA A 62 -9.18 5.32 -15.20
N ASP A 63 -7.88 5.15 -15.24
CA ASP A 63 -7.02 5.16 -16.41
C ASP A 63 -6.45 3.76 -16.74
N HIS A 64 -6.66 2.79 -15.86
CA HIS A 64 -6.29 1.38 -16.00
C HIS A 64 -7.23 0.48 -15.17
N GLY A 65 -7.17 -0.84 -15.39
CA GLY A 65 -8.10 -1.81 -14.82
C GLY A 65 -8.08 -1.87 -13.31
N TRP A 66 -6.89 -1.81 -12.69
CA TRP A 66 -6.77 -1.81 -11.23
C TRP A 66 -7.51 -0.61 -10.59
N MET A 67 -7.36 0.59 -11.16
CA MET A 67 -8.02 1.79 -10.64
C MET A 67 -9.54 1.73 -10.82
N ALA A 68 -10.03 1.15 -11.92
CA ALA A 68 -11.46 0.91 -12.13
C ALA A 68 -12.02 -0.04 -11.06
N ALA A 69 -11.30 -1.13 -10.78
CA ALA A 69 -11.70 -2.13 -9.78
C ALA A 69 -11.74 -1.57 -8.34
N ILE A 70 -10.92 -0.58 -8.00
CA ILE A 70 -11.00 0.12 -6.71
C ILE A 70 -12.39 0.72 -6.48
N THR A 71 -12.91 1.46 -7.45
CA THR A 71 -14.22 2.12 -7.34
C THR A 71 -15.36 1.09 -7.34
N GLU A 72 -15.28 0.09 -8.20
CA GLU A 72 -16.28 -0.98 -8.30
C GLU A 72 -16.37 -1.79 -6.99
N ASN A 73 -15.27 -2.29 -6.49
CA ASN A 73 -15.23 -3.06 -5.23
C ASN A 73 -15.77 -2.23 -4.03
N ALA A 74 -15.54 -0.92 -3.98
CA ALA A 74 -16.10 -0.07 -2.95
C ALA A 74 -17.62 0.02 -3.04
N ARG A 75 -18.18 0.16 -4.25
CA ARG A 75 -19.63 0.20 -4.51
C ARG A 75 -20.30 -1.13 -4.19
N GLU A 76 -19.77 -2.23 -4.71
CA GLU A 76 -20.28 -3.58 -4.45
C GLU A 76 -20.29 -3.90 -2.95
N GLN A 77 -19.24 -3.54 -2.22
CA GLN A 77 -19.17 -3.76 -0.77
C GLN A 77 -20.21 -2.92 -0.01
N ALA A 78 -20.43 -1.69 -0.41
CA ALA A 78 -21.44 -0.84 0.20
C ALA A 78 -22.86 -1.41 -0.02
N GLU A 79 -23.16 -1.87 -1.23
CA GLU A 79 -24.42 -2.54 -1.56
C GLU A 79 -24.61 -3.84 -0.77
N LYS A 80 -23.57 -4.68 -0.73
CA LYS A 80 -23.57 -5.95 0.02
C LYS A 80 -23.78 -5.75 1.51
N ALA A 81 -23.26 -4.65 2.08
CA ALA A 81 -23.40 -4.35 3.49
C ALA A 81 -24.86 -4.01 3.88
N GLY A 82 -25.66 -3.44 2.96
CA GLY A 82 -27.09 -3.14 3.14
C GLY A 82 -27.39 -1.96 4.06
N ASP A 83 -26.53 -1.70 5.04
CA ASP A 83 -26.63 -0.63 6.04
C ASP A 83 -25.59 0.49 5.81
N VAL A 84 -25.06 0.61 4.60
CA VAL A 84 -24.18 1.69 4.13
C VAL A 84 -24.91 2.54 3.12
N GLU A 85 -24.74 3.87 3.21
CA GLU A 85 -25.04 4.85 2.18
C GLU A 85 -23.72 5.38 1.63
N LEU A 86 -23.36 4.97 0.41
CA LEU A 86 -22.12 5.39 -0.24
C LEU A 86 -22.37 6.63 -1.10
N ILE A 87 -21.65 7.72 -0.80
CA ILE A 87 -21.61 8.93 -1.62
C ILE A 87 -20.25 8.96 -2.32
N ALA A 88 -20.21 8.41 -3.53
CA ALA A 88 -18.99 8.38 -4.33
C ALA A 88 -18.89 9.61 -5.22
N ALA A 89 -17.75 10.31 -5.17
CA ALA A 89 -17.41 11.31 -6.18
C ALA A 89 -17.02 10.62 -7.49
N GLU A 90 -17.24 11.30 -8.62
CA GLU A 90 -16.67 10.86 -9.90
C GLU A 90 -15.16 11.05 -9.89
N GLY A 91 -14.43 10.08 -10.43
CA GLY A 91 -12.97 10.14 -10.45
C GLY A 91 -12.45 11.28 -11.31
N VAL A 92 -11.42 11.96 -10.82
CA VAL A 92 -10.69 13.03 -11.52
C VAL A 92 -9.21 12.69 -11.59
N THR A 93 -8.49 13.28 -12.55
CA THR A 93 -7.11 12.90 -12.86
C THR A 93 -6.06 13.78 -12.18
N ASP A 94 -6.46 14.86 -11.51
CA ASP A 94 -5.53 15.75 -10.80
C ASP A 94 -5.91 15.95 -9.34
N SER A 95 -4.91 16.24 -8.51
CA SER A 95 -5.04 16.37 -7.06
C SER A 95 -5.85 17.58 -6.63
N ALA A 96 -5.83 18.68 -7.38
CA ALA A 96 -6.59 19.89 -7.02
C ALA A 96 -8.08 19.65 -7.20
N ALA A 97 -8.49 19.08 -8.35
CA ALA A 97 -9.88 18.71 -8.58
C ALA A 97 -10.38 17.66 -7.57
N GLN A 98 -9.52 16.70 -7.18
CA GLN A 98 -9.86 15.73 -6.14
C GLN A 98 -10.05 16.41 -4.77
N ALA A 99 -9.20 17.37 -4.42
CA ALA A 99 -9.36 18.14 -3.17
C ALA A 99 -10.70 18.89 -3.13
N ASP A 100 -11.07 19.57 -4.22
CA ASP A 100 -12.36 20.29 -4.33
C ASP A 100 -13.56 19.35 -4.19
N GLN A 101 -13.48 18.16 -4.79
CA GLN A 101 -14.53 17.15 -4.63
C GLN A 101 -14.62 16.66 -3.18
N ILE A 102 -13.49 16.40 -2.52
CA ILE A 102 -13.47 15.97 -1.12
C ILE A 102 -14.05 17.08 -0.22
N GLU A 103 -13.78 18.36 -0.48
CA GLU A 103 -14.41 19.47 0.24
C GLU A 103 -15.95 19.46 0.08
N THR A 104 -16.43 19.18 -1.13
CA THR A 104 -17.85 19.01 -1.40
C THR A 104 -18.46 17.83 -0.63
N LEU A 105 -17.73 16.72 -0.53
CA LEU A 105 -18.15 15.56 0.27
C LEU A 105 -18.18 15.88 1.77
N ILE A 106 -17.17 16.59 2.29
CA ILE A 106 -17.12 17.04 3.70
C ILE A 106 -18.34 17.91 4.04
N ALA A 107 -18.74 18.82 3.13
CA ALA A 107 -19.90 19.67 3.31
C ALA A 107 -21.23 18.89 3.44
N GLN A 108 -21.29 17.66 2.92
CA GLN A 108 -22.45 16.76 3.06
C GLN A 108 -22.48 16.02 4.41
N LYS A 109 -21.51 16.28 5.29
CA LYS A 109 -21.39 15.72 6.64
C LYS A 109 -21.52 14.19 6.66
N PRO A 110 -20.63 13.45 5.96
CA PRO A 110 -20.58 12.00 6.07
C PRO A 110 -20.10 11.58 7.47
N ASP A 111 -20.42 10.36 7.86
CA ASP A 111 -19.92 9.77 9.11
C ASP A 111 -18.43 9.40 9.02
N VAL A 112 -17.94 9.14 7.81
CA VAL A 112 -16.53 8.78 7.53
C VAL A 112 -16.20 9.09 6.07
N LEU A 113 -14.95 9.46 5.81
CA LEU A 113 -14.38 9.61 4.47
C LEU A 113 -13.43 8.45 4.16
N VAL A 114 -13.67 7.75 3.06
CA VAL A 114 -12.75 6.78 2.48
C VAL A 114 -12.13 7.39 1.23
N MET A 115 -10.81 7.42 1.13
CA MET A 115 -10.14 8.03 0.00
C MET A 115 -8.91 7.25 -0.47
N LEU A 116 -8.74 7.15 -1.79
CA LEU A 116 -7.47 6.87 -2.44
C LEU A 116 -6.96 8.20 -2.99
N PRO A 117 -5.90 8.80 -2.43
CA PRO A 117 -5.41 10.08 -2.95
C PRO A 117 -4.70 9.91 -4.30
N ASN A 118 -4.90 10.85 -5.22
CA ASN A 118 -4.10 10.90 -6.44
C ASN A 118 -2.61 11.08 -6.10
N GLU A 119 -2.31 12.04 -5.22
CA GLU A 119 -1.00 12.19 -4.59
C GLU A 119 -1.18 12.48 -3.10
N GLY A 120 -0.50 11.70 -2.23
CA GLY A 120 -0.69 11.78 -0.79
C GLY A 120 -0.37 13.15 -0.20
N ASP A 121 0.74 13.76 -0.61
CA ASP A 121 1.17 15.06 -0.13
C ASP A 121 0.16 16.16 -0.46
N ALA A 122 -0.31 16.18 -1.70
CA ALA A 122 -1.26 17.17 -2.20
C ALA A 122 -2.63 17.07 -1.53
N LEU A 123 -3.07 15.85 -1.16
CA LEU A 123 -4.37 15.59 -0.55
C LEU A 123 -4.33 15.60 0.99
N THR A 124 -3.15 15.65 1.61
CA THR A 124 -3.01 15.70 3.07
C THR A 124 -3.78 16.88 3.71
N PRO A 125 -3.74 18.12 3.18
CA PRO A 125 -4.47 19.24 3.78
C PRO A 125 -5.99 19.03 3.83
N VAL A 126 -6.59 18.49 2.77
CA VAL A 126 -8.05 18.25 2.74
C VAL A 126 -8.44 17.08 3.65
N ALA A 127 -7.60 16.05 3.80
CA ALA A 127 -7.80 14.99 4.79
C ALA A 127 -7.73 15.52 6.22
N GLN A 128 -6.81 16.43 6.52
CA GLN A 128 -6.75 17.14 7.81
C GLN A 128 -7.98 18.02 8.05
N LYS A 129 -8.53 18.63 7.01
CA LYS A 129 -9.80 19.38 7.11
C LYS A 129 -10.96 18.48 7.48
N ALA A 130 -11.03 17.26 6.91
CA ALA A 130 -12.05 16.27 7.27
C ALA A 130 -11.92 15.84 8.74
N THR A 131 -10.70 15.46 9.17
CA THR A 131 -10.42 15.08 10.58
C THR A 131 -10.71 16.23 11.54
N GLY A 132 -10.33 17.46 11.18
CA GLY A 132 -10.66 18.68 11.97
C GLY A 132 -12.15 18.96 12.08
N ALA A 133 -12.95 18.50 11.13
CA ALA A 133 -14.42 18.56 11.16
C ALA A 133 -15.05 17.38 11.93
N GLY A 134 -14.24 16.49 12.54
CA GLY A 134 -14.70 15.31 13.26
C GLY A 134 -15.06 14.12 12.37
N ILE A 135 -14.71 14.16 11.08
CA ILE A 135 -14.96 13.09 10.11
C ILE A 135 -13.71 12.19 10.06
N PRO A 136 -13.76 10.94 10.55
CA PRO A 136 -12.64 10.01 10.41
C PRO A 136 -12.30 9.77 8.96
N VAL A 137 -10.99 9.60 8.66
CA VAL A 137 -10.50 9.33 7.30
C VAL A 137 -9.88 7.94 7.24
N VAL A 138 -10.32 7.13 6.29
CA VAL A 138 -9.68 5.86 5.91
C VAL A 138 -9.00 6.06 4.57
N VAL A 139 -7.70 5.82 4.51
CA VAL A 139 -6.89 6.00 3.31
C VAL A 139 -6.57 4.66 2.69
N ILE A 140 -6.60 4.59 1.37
CA ILE A 140 -6.29 3.41 0.57
C ILE A 140 -5.02 3.68 -0.24
N ASP A 141 -4.14 2.67 -0.34
CA ASP A 141 -3.01 2.59 -1.28
C ASP A 141 -1.91 3.62 -1.05
N ARG A 142 -2.19 4.91 -1.25
CA ARG A 142 -1.20 6.00 -1.23
C ARG A 142 -1.26 6.76 0.08
N ALA A 143 -0.19 6.66 0.88
CA ALA A 143 -0.11 7.30 2.19
C ALA A 143 -0.18 8.82 2.11
N LEU A 144 -0.82 9.43 3.10
CA LEU A 144 -0.73 10.87 3.35
C LEU A 144 0.62 11.22 4.00
N SER A 145 1.11 12.45 3.81
CA SER A 145 2.40 12.88 4.35
C SER A 145 2.38 13.24 5.83
N ALA A 146 1.20 13.46 6.43
CA ALA A 146 1.09 13.81 7.84
C ALA A 146 0.52 12.65 8.67
N PRO A 147 1.25 12.16 9.70
CA PRO A 147 0.69 11.24 10.69
C PRO A 147 -0.53 11.86 11.36
N GLY A 148 -1.60 11.08 11.54
CA GLY A 148 -2.85 11.56 12.16
C GLY A 148 -3.83 12.27 11.20
N ALA A 149 -3.46 12.51 9.93
CA ALA A 149 -4.42 12.95 8.91
C ALA A 149 -5.41 11.84 8.53
N ALA A 150 -5.10 10.57 8.84
CA ALA A 150 -5.98 9.43 8.67
C ALA A 150 -6.19 8.69 9.99
N ARG A 151 -7.41 8.17 10.20
CA ARG A 151 -7.71 7.25 11.31
C ARG A 151 -7.18 5.85 11.02
N SER A 152 -7.20 5.46 9.76
CA SER A 152 -6.66 4.16 9.32
C SER A 152 -6.17 4.24 7.87
N PHE A 153 -5.14 3.45 7.57
CA PHE A 153 -4.53 3.32 6.26
C PHE A 153 -4.45 1.85 5.85
N ILE A 154 -5.00 1.50 4.69
CA ILE A 154 -4.89 0.15 4.11
C ILE A 154 -4.09 0.19 2.83
N THR A 155 -3.06 -0.64 2.74
CA THR A 155 -2.17 -0.74 1.57
C THR A 155 -1.65 -2.16 1.41
N GLY A 156 -1.06 -2.48 0.27
CA GLY A 156 -0.28 -3.70 0.10
C GLY A 156 1.19 -3.49 0.48
N ASP A 157 1.92 -4.58 0.64
CA ASP A 157 3.36 -4.58 0.88
C ASP A 157 4.12 -4.32 -0.42
N ASN A 158 4.21 -3.04 -0.82
CA ASN A 158 4.88 -2.63 -2.05
C ASN A 158 6.38 -2.98 -2.06
N TYR A 159 7.05 -2.85 -0.91
CA TYR A 159 8.44 -3.30 -0.79
C TYR A 159 8.54 -4.81 -0.96
N GLY A 160 7.64 -5.57 -0.33
CA GLY A 160 7.55 -7.03 -0.47
C GLY A 160 7.27 -7.49 -1.90
N ILE A 161 6.44 -6.76 -2.66
CA ILE A 161 6.23 -6.99 -4.11
C ILE A 161 7.57 -6.92 -4.85
N GLY A 162 8.27 -5.80 -4.71
CA GLY A 162 9.58 -5.63 -5.35
C GLY A 162 10.59 -6.69 -4.88
N TRP A 163 10.61 -6.98 -3.58
CA TRP A 163 11.49 -8.00 -3.00
C TRP A 163 11.23 -9.39 -3.59
N GLN A 164 9.97 -9.79 -3.73
CA GLN A 164 9.59 -11.07 -4.35
C GLN A 164 9.94 -11.09 -5.83
N ALA A 165 9.71 -9.99 -6.56
CA ALA A 165 10.12 -9.85 -7.96
C ALA A 165 11.64 -10.05 -8.11
N GLY A 166 12.44 -9.36 -7.31
CA GLY A 166 13.89 -9.51 -7.34
C GLY A 166 14.37 -10.92 -7.00
N ASN A 167 13.73 -11.58 -6.04
CA ASN A 167 14.02 -12.99 -5.73
C ASN A 167 13.66 -13.91 -6.89
N TYR A 168 12.48 -13.72 -7.50
CA TYR A 168 12.06 -14.49 -8.67
C TYR A 168 13.06 -14.34 -9.84
N PHE A 169 13.50 -13.11 -10.13
CA PHE A 169 14.53 -12.84 -11.15
C PHE A 169 15.86 -13.51 -10.82
N ALA A 170 16.29 -13.44 -9.57
CA ALA A 170 17.53 -14.10 -9.13
C ALA A 170 17.49 -15.61 -9.38
N ASP A 171 16.35 -16.25 -9.12
CA ASP A 171 16.16 -17.68 -9.32
C ASP A 171 16.06 -18.05 -10.81
N GLN A 172 15.27 -17.32 -11.60
CA GLN A 172 15.09 -17.61 -13.02
C GLN A 172 16.36 -17.37 -13.84
N LEU A 173 17.07 -16.27 -13.55
CA LEU A 173 18.30 -15.88 -14.27
C LEU A 173 19.57 -16.50 -13.67
N LYS A 174 19.47 -17.27 -12.58
CA LYS A 174 20.63 -17.82 -11.85
C LYS A 174 21.67 -16.74 -11.56
N CYS A 175 21.19 -15.59 -11.15
CA CYS A 175 21.98 -14.40 -10.81
C CYS A 175 22.86 -13.86 -11.96
N LYS A 176 22.46 -14.00 -13.22
CA LYS A 176 23.21 -13.47 -14.36
C LYS A 176 22.28 -13.00 -15.48
N GLY A 177 22.36 -11.72 -15.86
CA GLY A 177 21.57 -11.19 -16.98
C GLY A 177 21.36 -9.69 -16.93
N ASN A 178 20.74 -9.18 -18.00
CA ASN A 178 20.33 -7.81 -18.18
C ASN A 178 18.82 -7.70 -18.00
N VAL A 179 18.37 -6.86 -17.09
CA VAL A 179 16.94 -6.69 -16.82
C VAL A 179 16.51 -5.26 -17.08
N VAL A 180 15.26 -5.10 -17.46
CA VAL A 180 14.57 -3.81 -17.62
C VAL A 180 13.54 -3.68 -16.48
N GLU A 181 13.41 -2.49 -15.94
CA GLU A 181 12.39 -2.13 -14.97
C GLU A 181 11.49 -1.05 -15.57
N ILE A 182 10.20 -1.36 -15.72
CA ILE A 182 9.18 -0.40 -16.13
C ILE A 182 8.39 0.00 -14.90
N GLN A 183 8.59 1.24 -14.47
CA GLN A 183 8.09 1.75 -13.20
C GLN A 183 6.68 2.33 -13.34
N GLY A 184 5.96 2.41 -12.21
CA GLY A 184 4.74 3.21 -12.10
C GLY A 184 4.99 4.72 -12.15
N ILE A 185 4.10 5.50 -11.53
CA ILE A 185 4.23 6.95 -11.43
C ILE A 185 5.49 7.29 -10.61
N ALA A 186 6.34 8.15 -11.17
CA ALA A 186 7.59 8.54 -10.51
C ALA A 186 7.32 9.38 -9.25
N GLY A 187 8.11 9.14 -8.19
CA GLY A 187 8.09 9.94 -6.96
C GLY A 187 7.00 9.57 -5.95
N ILE A 188 6.10 8.62 -6.25
CA ILE A 188 5.14 8.15 -5.26
C ILE A 188 5.69 6.93 -4.48
N PRO A 189 5.34 6.78 -3.18
CA PRO A 189 5.85 5.70 -2.33
C PRO A 189 5.65 4.30 -2.91
N VAL A 190 4.51 4.02 -3.56
CA VAL A 190 4.21 2.73 -4.21
C VAL A 190 5.30 2.34 -5.21
N THR A 191 5.69 3.27 -6.08
CA THR A 191 6.72 3.05 -7.10
C THR A 191 8.12 2.92 -6.48
N GLU A 192 8.43 3.81 -5.53
CA GLU A 192 9.75 3.81 -4.86
C GLU A 192 9.98 2.54 -4.06
N ASP A 193 8.99 2.06 -3.31
CA ASP A 193 9.08 0.85 -2.52
C ASP A 193 9.22 -0.40 -3.40
N ARG A 194 8.47 -0.51 -4.51
CA ARG A 194 8.62 -1.61 -5.48
C ARG A 194 10.02 -1.62 -6.09
N SER A 195 10.52 -0.46 -6.55
CA SER A 195 11.90 -0.33 -7.06
C SER A 195 12.93 -0.70 -6.00
N LYS A 196 12.77 -0.19 -4.79
CA LYS A 196 13.70 -0.44 -3.68
C LYS A 196 13.75 -1.92 -3.32
N GLY A 197 12.59 -2.56 -3.14
CA GLY A 197 12.51 -3.98 -2.84
C GLY A 197 13.18 -4.84 -3.91
N PHE A 198 12.91 -4.55 -5.20
CA PHE A 198 13.50 -5.24 -6.34
C PHE A 198 15.04 -5.16 -6.34
N ARG A 199 15.56 -3.94 -6.22
CA ARG A 199 17.01 -3.68 -6.21
C ARG A 199 17.70 -4.29 -5.00
N ASP A 200 17.09 -4.20 -3.82
CA ASP A 200 17.65 -4.77 -2.58
C ASP A 200 17.72 -6.31 -2.65
N ALA A 201 16.69 -6.96 -3.20
CA ALA A 201 16.69 -8.42 -3.40
C ALA A 201 17.78 -8.86 -4.39
N LEU A 202 17.89 -8.19 -5.55
CA LEU A 202 18.93 -8.47 -6.54
C LEU A 202 20.33 -8.26 -5.95
N LYS A 203 20.55 -7.16 -5.24
CA LYS A 203 21.82 -6.86 -4.58
C LYS A 203 22.18 -7.93 -3.54
N ARG A 204 21.22 -8.31 -2.71
CA ARG A 204 21.44 -9.32 -1.65
C ARG A 204 21.76 -10.70 -2.22
N ARG A 205 21.02 -11.11 -3.27
CA ARG A 205 21.13 -12.47 -3.84
C ARG A 205 22.25 -12.62 -4.86
N CYS A 206 22.40 -11.61 -5.73
CA CYS A 206 23.18 -11.70 -6.93
C CYS A 206 24.37 -10.72 -6.99
N GLN A 207 24.48 -9.81 -6.01
CA GLN A 207 25.49 -8.75 -6.00
C GLN A 207 25.43 -7.90 -7.29
N ASN A 208 26.37 -8.12 -8.23
CA ASN A 208 26.42 -7.41 -9.50
C ASN A 208 26.17 -8.33 -10.72
N GLY A 209 25.68 -9.56 -10.49
CA GLY A 209 25.49 -10.53 -11.57
C GLY A 209 24.29 -10.22 -12.47
N ILE A 210 23.23 -9.57 -11.91
CA ILE A 210 22.12 -9.02 -12.69
C ILE A 210 22.30 -7.51 -12.79
N LYS A 211 22.14 -6.97 -14.00
CA LYS A 211 22.27 -5.55 -14.30
C LYS A 211 20.91 -4.98 -14.72
N ILE A 212 20.47 -3.91 -14.10
CA ILE A 212 19.33 -3.12 -14.58
C ILE A 212 19.86 -2.21 -15.69
N VAL A 213 19.58 -2.56 -16.94
CA VAL A 213 20.11 -1.84 -18.12
C VAL A 213 19.22 -0.68 -18.56
N ALA A 214 17.96 -0.67 -18.12
CA ALA A 214 17.04 0.43 -18.27
C ALA A 214 16.03 0.42 -17.11
N SER A 215 15.63 1.61 -16.66
CA SER A 215 14.59 1.81 -15.67
C SER A 215 13.88 3.10 -16.01
N GLN A 216 12.58 3.02 -16.39
CA GLN A 216 11.81 4.14 -16.90
C GLN A 216 10.37 4.12 -16.36
N PRO A 217 9.79 5.28 -16.00
CA PRO A 217 8.38 5.36 -15.61
C PRO A 217 7.45 5.22 -16.84
N ALA A 218 6.32 4.56 -16.62
CA ALA A 218 5.22 4.47 -17.58
C ALA A 218 3.85 4.61 -16.87
N ASP A 219 3.84 5.14 -15.66
CA ASP A 219 2.70 5.68 -14.90
C ASP A 219 1.53 4.71 -14.71
N PHE A 220 1.78 3.38 -14.74
CA PHE A 220 0.80 2.30 -14.69
C PHE A 220 -0.12 2.20 -15.93
N VAL A 221 0.15 2.97 -16.98
CA VAL A 221 -0.71 3.09 -18.16
C VAL A 221 -0.21 2.21 -19.31
N PRO A 222 -1.07 1.38 -19.96
CA PRO A 222 -0.68 0.47 -21.05
C PRO A 222 0.02 1.17 -22.21
N ASP A 223 -0.54 2.27 -22.72
CA ASP A 223 0.02 3.01 -23.88
C ASP A 223 1.41 3.58 -23.59
N LYS A 224 1.65 4.00 -22.33
CA LYS A 224 2.98 4.46 -21.89
C LYS A 224 3.94 3.28 -21.77
N GLY A 225 3.47 2.15 -21.25
CA GLY A 225 4.23 0.90 -21.20
C GLY A 225 4.71 0.47 -22.59
N LEU A 226 3.81 0.49 -23.57
CA LEU A 226 4.13 0.22 -24.99
C LEU A 226 5.25 1.15 -25.47
N SER A 227 5.02 2.46 -25.40
CA SER A 227 5.95 3.46 -25.97
C SER A 227 7.33 3.42 -25.30
N VAL A 228 7.37 3.27 -23.97
CA VAL A 228 8.62 3.17 -23.22
C VAL A 228 9.38 1.92 -23.60
N MET A 229 8.70 0.76 -23.69
CA MET A 229 9.37 -0.50 -24.04
C MET A 229 9.86 -0.51 -25.48
N GLU A 230 9.12 0.06 -26.45
CA GLU A 230 9.60 0.22 -27.84
C GLU A 230 10.94 0.97 -27.89
N ASN A 231 11.06 2.08 -27.15
CA ASN A 231 12.31 2.85 -27.08
C ASN A 231 13.45 2.04 -26.44
N ILE A 232 13.16 1.27 -25.39
CA ILE A 232 14.15 0.42 -24.71
C ILE A 232 14.62 -0.70 -25.64
N LEU A 233 13.71 -1.34 -26.39
CA LEU A 233 14.04 -2.41 -27.34
C LEU A 233 14.96 -1.94 -28.46
N GLN A 234 14.82 -0.67 -28.90
CA GLN A 234 15.73 -0.07 -29.87
C GLN A 234 17.13 0.20 -29.30
N ALA A 235 17.19 0.62 -28.01
CA ALA A 235 18.44 0.97 -27.36
C ALA A 235 19.21 -0.24 -26.79
N GLN A 236 18.52 -1.28 -26.34
CA GLN A 236 19.09 -2.44 -25.68
C GLN A 236 19.06 -3.68 -26.56
N LYS A 237 20.24 -4.14 -26.96
CA LYS A 237 20.37 -5.33 -27.81
C LYS A 237 20.13 -6.64 -27.08
N GLN A 238 20.37 -6.69 -25.79
CA GLN A 238 20.19 -7.88 -24.95
C GLN A 238 19.38 -7.51 -23.71
N ILE A 239 18.24 -8.14 -23.57
CA ILE A 239 17.35 -8.08 -22.41
C ILE A 239 16.97 -9.51 -22.06
N ASP A 240 17.23 -9.93 -20.84
CA ASP A 240 16.94 -11.30 -20.39
C ASP A 240 15.64 -11.39 -19.59
N ALA A 241 15.17 -10.25 -19.02
CA ALA A 241 13.88 -10.17 -18.34
C ALA A 241 13.39 -8.72 -18.18
N VAL A 242 12.07 -8.56 -18.01
CA VAL A 242 11.39 -7.28 -17.76
C VAL A 242 10.54 -7.38 -16.50
N TYR A 243 10.77 -6.49 -15.55
CA TYR A 243 9.89 -6.26 -14.40
C TYR A 243 9.03 -5.03 -14.66
N THR A 244 7.71 -5.20 -14.68
CA THR A 244 6.76 -4.10 -14.71
C THR A 244 6.11 -3.94 -13.35
N HIS A 245 5.89 -2.70 -12.93
CA HIS A 245 5.27 -2.41 -11.64
C HIS A 245 3.75 -2.63 -11.62
N ASP A 246 3.17 -3.00 -12.77
CA ASP A 246 1.72 -3.19 -12.89
C ASP A 246 1.37 -4.13 -14.06
N ASP A 247 0.28 -4.89 -13.93
CA ASP A 247 -0.17 -5.86 -14.92
C ASP A 247 -0.85 -5.21 -16.12
N ASP A 248 -1.64 -4.14 -15.93
CA ASP A 248 -2.29 -3.43 -17.05
C ASP A 248 -1.23 -2.75 -17.92
N MET A 249 -0.26 -2.07 -17.30
CA MET A 249 0.89 -1.49 -17.98
C MET A 249 1.72 -2.57 -18.70
N ALA A 250 1.82 -3.76 -18.12
CA ALA A 250 2.54 -4.89 -18.71
C ALA A 250 1.93 -5.35 -20.03
N GLU A 251 0.63 -5.20 -20.25
CA GLU A 251 0.00 -5.54 -21.55
C GLU A 251 0.56 -4.68 -22.71
N GLY A 252 0.82 -3.39 -22.45
CA GLY A 252 1.51 -2.53 -23.41
C GLY A 252 2.95 -2.97 -23.66
N VAL A 253 3.67 -3.33 -22.58
CA VAL A 253 5.06 -3.84 -22.67
C VAL A 253 5.10 -5.16 -23.46
N VAL A 254 4.17 -6.08 -23.22
CA VAL A 254 4.04 -7.34 -23.98
C VAL A 254 3.84 -7.03 -25.46
N SER A 255 2.91 -6.11 -25.78
CA SER A 255 2.65 -5.70 -27.18
C SER A 255 3.89 -5.15 -27.86
N ALA A 256 4.71 -4.35 -27.17
CA ALA A 256 5.97 -3.84 -27.73
C ALA A 256 6.98 -4.95 -28.01
N ILE A 257 7.10 -5.93 -27.12
CA ILE A 257 8.04 -7.07 -27.26
C ILE A 257 7.59 -7.97 -28.42
N GLU A 258 6.29 -8.31 -28.49
CA GLU A 258 5.71 -9.13 -29.56
C GLU A 258 5.82 -8.43 -30.93
N ASN A 259 5.55 -7.12 -31.03
CA ASN A 259 5.71 -6.34 -32.25
C ASN A 259 7.16 -6.29 -32.74
N ALA A 260 8.13 -6.37 -31.82
CA ALA A 260 9.55 -6.43 -32.16
C ALA A 260 10.04 -7.86 -32.49
N GLY A 261 9.21 -8.89 -32.31
CA GLY A 261 9.56 -10.31 -32.52
C GLY A 261 10.64 -10.80 -31.56
N ARG A 262 10.64 -10.30 -30.31
CA ARG A 262 11.69 -10.59 -29.30
C ARG A 262 11.14 -11.34 -28.09
N GLU A 263 9.96 -11.93 -28.17
CA GLU A 263 9.28 -12.63 -27.07
C GLU A 263 10.02 -13.88 -26.59
N ASP A 264 10.81 -14.51 -27.44
CA ASP A 264 11.63 -15.68 -27.09
C ASP A 264 12.97 -15.33 -26.42
N GLU A 265 13.36 -14.04 -26.40
CA GLU A 265 14.65 -13.60 -25.83
C GLU A 265 14.57 -13.40 -24.31
N MET A 266 13.39 -13.15 -23.75
CA MET A 266 13.22 -12.70 -22.37
C MET A 266 11.97 -13.27 -21.72
N PHE A 267 11.83 -13.06 -20.43
CA PHE A 267 10.54 -13.20 -19.73
C PHE A 267 10.10 -11.87 -19.11
N LEU A 268 8.81 -11.77 -18.78
CA LEU A 268 8.20 -10.61 -18.16
C LEU A 268 7.46 -11.01 -16.89
N THR A 269 7.45 -10.11 -15.91
CA THR A 269 6.59 -10.17 -14.73
C THR A 269 5.88 -8.85 -14.50
N GLY A 270 4.65 -8.91 -13.98
CA GLY A 270 3.88 -7.75 -13.57
C GLY A 270 3.67 -7.66 -12.06
N ALA A 271 2.72 -6.83 -11.65
CA ALA A 271 2.20 -6.74 -10.30
C ALA A 271 0.74 -6.28 -10.35
N GLY A 272 -0.08 -6.78 -9.44
CA GLY A 272 -1.51 -6.50 -9.39
C GLY A 272 -2.32 -7.78 -9.21
N GLY A 273 -2.12 -8.73 -10.10
CA GLY A 273 -2.90 -9.96 -10.16
C GLY A 273 -4.14 -9.79 -11.03
N SER A 274 -4.03 -9.10 -12.20
CA SER A 274 -5.15 -9.02 -13.12
C SER A 274 -5.49 -10.38 -13.71
N LYS A 275 -6.77 -10.60 -14.04
CA LYS A 275 -7.19 -11.84 -14.72
C LYS A 275 -6.45 -12.06 -16.04
N ALA A 276 -6.19 -10.97 -16.79
CA ALA A 276 -5.44 -11.04 -18.04
C ALA A 276 -4.01 -11.55 -17.81
N ALA A 277 -3.30 -11.02 -16.81
CA ALA A 277 -1.96 -11.50 -16.44
C ALA A 277 -2.00 -12.97 -15.99
N MET A 278 -2.96 -13.36 -15.16
CA MET A 278 -3.11 -14.75 -14.71
C MET A 278 -3.40 -15.71 -15.87
N ASP A 279 -4.22 -15.32 -16.82
CA ASP A 279 -4.48 -16.11 -18.04
C ASP A 279 -3.23 -16.29 -18.90
N ARG A 280 -2.38 -15.25 -19.02
CA ARG A 280 -1.09 -15.35 -19.72
C ARG A 280 -0.11 -16.27 -18.99
N ILE A 281 -0.04 -16.17 -17.66
CA ILE A 281 0.80 -17.05 -16.82
C ILE A 281 0.38 -18.51 -16.96
N GLU A 282 -0.93 -18.79 -16.93
CA GLU A 282 -1.48 -20.14 -17.11
C GLU A 282 -1.12 -20.75 -18.48
N LYS A 283 -1.26 -19.95 -19.53
CA LYS A 283 -0.84 -20.34 -20.89
C LYS A 283 0.66 -20.56 -21.00
N GLY A 284 1.45 -19.77 -20.27
CA GLY A 284 2.92 -19.78 -20.34
C GLY A 284 3.47 -18.94 -21.49
N GLY A 285 4.79 -18.85 -21.60
CA GLY A 285 5.48 -18.03 -22.59
C GLY A 285 6.19 -16.84 -21.96
N LEU A 286 6.07 -15.65 -22.58
CA LEU A 286 6.71 -14.41 -22.17
C LEU A 286 6.34 -14.00 -20.74
N TYR A 287 5.04 -13.99 -20.42
CA TYR A 287 4.53 -13.55 -19.10
C TYR A 287 4.61 -14.71 -18.09
N ARG A 288 5.45 -14.59 -17.06
CA ARG A 288 5.75 -15.73 -16.17
C ARG A 288 5.25 -15.61 -14.74
N ALA A 289 5.11 -14.40 -14.23
CA ALA A 289 4.63 -14.19 -12.87
C ALA A 289 3.98 -12.82 -12.68
N THR A 290 3.07 -12.72 -11.72
CA THR A 290 2.58 -11.46 -11.16
C THR A 290 2.64 -11.51 -9.63
N PHE A 291 2.65 -10.35 -8.99
CA PHE A 291 2.67 -10.22 -7.54
C PHE A 291 1.38 -9.54 -7.10
N LEU A 292 0.56 -10.26 -6.32
CA LEU A 292 -0.79 -9.80 -5.95
C LEU A 292 -0.76 -8.44 -5.25
N TYR A 293 -1.57 -7.55 -5.75
CA TYR A 293 -1.90 -6.25 -5.17
C TYR A 293 -3.39 -5.99 -5.40
N ASN A 294 -4.23 -6.67 -4.60
CA ASN A 294 -5.64 -6.81 -4.91
C ASN A 294 -6.41 -5.50 -4.65
N PRO A 295 -7.17 -4.96 -5.63
CA PRO A 295 -7.99 -3.76 -5.47
C PRO A 295 -9.17 -3.94 -4.52
N SER A 296 -9.50 -5.17 -4.08
CA SER A 296 -10.51 -5.43 -3.04
C SER A 296 -10.15 -4.81 -1.68
N MET A 297 -8.96 -4.22 -1.53
CA MET A 297 -8.64 -3.39 -0.38
C MET A 297 -9.62 -2.22 -0.20
N SER A 298 -10.25 -1.74 -1.27
CA SER A 298 -11.30 -0.72 -1.19
C SER A 298 -12.57 -1.26 -0.53
N ALA A 299 -12.97 -2.50 -0.82
CA ALA A 299 -14.06 -3.17 -0.11
C ALA A 299 -13.74 -3.34 1.38
N SER A 300 -12.48 -3.69 1.69
CA SER A 300 -12.01 -3.75 3.09
C SER A 300 -12.05 -2.37 3.76
N ALA A 301 -11.68 -1.31 3.04
CA ALA A 301 -11.74 0.06 3.55
C ALA A 301 -13.18 0.50 3.87
N ILE A 302 -14.17 0.13 3.05
CA ILE A 302 -15.60 0.37 3.35
C ILE A 302 -16.02 -0.35 4.62
N THR A 303 -15.59 -1.62 4.80
CA THR A 303 -15.86 -2.38 6.02
C THR A 303 -15.20 -1.74 7.24
N MET A 304 -13.92 -1.34 7.13
CA MET A 304 -13.19 -0.65 8.19
C MET A 304 -13.85 0.68 8.58
N ALA A 305 -14.28 1.46 7.58
CA ALA A 305 -14.98 2.73 7.78
C ALA A 305 -16.26 2.53 8.57
N LYS A 306 -17.07 1.53 8.22
CA LYS A 306 -18.28 1.17 8.97
C LYS A 306 -17.96 0.77 10.42
N LEU A 307 -16.95 -0.07 10.64
CA LEU A 307 -16.54 -0.48 12.00
C LEU A 307 -16.07 0.71 12.83
N ILE A 308 -15.31 1.63 12.25
CA ILE A 308 -14.85 2.87 12.93
C ILE A 308 -16.05 3.70 13.42
N VAL A 309 -17.04 3.94 12.57
CA VAL A 309 -18.26 4.68 12.94
C VAL A 309 -19.04 3.97 14.03
N GLN A 310 -19.08 2.64 14.04
CA GLN A 310 -19.76 1.82 15.05
C GLN A 310 -18.94 1.64 16.34
N GLY A 311 -17.73 2.17 16.44
CA GLY A 311 -16.85 1.97 17.59
C GLY A 311 -16.45 0.51 17.79
N LYS A 312 -16.29 -0.25 16.70
CA LYS A 312 -15.94 -1.67 16.70
C LYS A 312 -14.59 -1.90 16.03
N GLY A 313 -13.94 -3.00 16.38
CA GLY A 313 -12.72 -3.49 15.75
C GLY A 313 -12.92 -4.78 14.96
N PHE A 314 -11.85 -5.50 14.75
CA PHE A 314 -11.86 -6.81 14.06
C PHE A 314 -12.05 -7.93 15.08
N SER A 315 -13.29 -8.44 15.22
CA SER A 315 -13.64 -9.49 16.17
C SER A 315 -12.83 -10.77 15.99
N GLU A 316 -12.57 -11.14 14.74
CA GLU A 316 -11.80 -12.33 14.34
C GLU A 316 -10.33 -12.27 14.76
N LEU A 317 -9.79 -11.07 14.90
CA LEU A 317 -8.43 -10.81 15.39
C LEU A 317 -8.40 -10.43 16.88
N ALA A 318 -9.57 -10.42 17.56
CA ALA A 318 -9.72 -9.95 18.95
C ALA A 318 -9.24 -8.49 19.15
N GLU A 319 -9.29 -7.67 18.08
CA GLU A 319 -8.92 -6.25 18.14
C GLU A 319 -10.15 -5.41 18.47
N PRO A 320 -10.14 -4.63 19.58
CA PRO A 320 -11.29 -3.84 20.00
C PRO A 320 -11.56 -2.63 19.10
N GLU A 321 -10.56 -2.19 18.33
CA GLU A 321 -10.63 -1.07 17.39
C GLU A 321 -10.02 -1.45 16.04
N VAL A 322 -10.44 -0.76 14.98
CA VAL A 322 -9.76 -0.88 13.68
C VAL A 322 -8.32 -0.36 13.81
N PRO A 323 -7.29 -1.13 13.41
CA PRO A 323 -5.90 -0.70 13.45
C PRO A 323 -5.66 0.58 12.65
N SER A 324 -4.68 1.39 13.07
CA SER A 324 -4.27 2.58 12.31
C SER A 324 -3.63 2.27 10.96
N GLN A 325 -3.12 1.04 10.80
CA GLN A 325 -2.57 0.56 9.52
C GLN A 325 -2.87 -0.93 9.33
N VAL A 326 -3.25 -1.27 8.10
CA VAL A 326 -3.41 -2.64 7.61
C VAL A 326 -2.55 -2.80 6.36
N THR A 327 -1.58 -3.71 6.39
CA THR A 327 -0.73 -4.02 5.22
C THR A 327 -1.02 -5.42 4.73
N VAL A 328 -1.48 -5.53 3.49
CA VAL A 328 -1.77 -6.81 2.83
C VAL A 328 -0.47 -7.38 2.27
N PRO A 329 -0.05 -8.60 2.65
CA PRO A 329 1.20 -9.17 2.16
C PRO A 329 1.16 -9.45 0.66
N ALA A 330 2.31 -9.30 0.01
CA ALA A 330 2.48 -9.69 -1.38
C ALA A 330 2.46 -11.23 -1.52
N THR A 331 1.85 -11.72 -2.60
CA THR A 331 1.86 -13.15 -2.96
C THR A 331 2.30 -13.30 -4.40
N THR A 332 3.30 -14.15 -4.65
CA THR A 332 3.77 -14.43 -6.01
C THR A 332 2.84 -15.43 -6.69
N VAL A 333 2.32 -15.07 -7.85
CA VAL A 333 1.55 -15.95 -8.74
C VAL A 333 2.42 -16.39 -9.88
N THR A 334 2.53 -17.70 -10.06
CA THR A 334 3.28 -18.34 -11.15
C THR A 334 2.43 -19.43 -11.77
N LYS A 335 2.94 -20.08 -12.81
CA LYS A 335 2.24 -21.18 -13.46
C LYS A 335 1.89 -22.34 -12.51
N GLU A 336 2.70 -22.54 -11.47
CA GLU A 336 2.52 -23.64 -10.51
C GLU A 336 1.34 -23.41 -9.56
N ASN A 337 0.93 -22.16 -9.30
CA ASN A 337 -0.12 -21.83 -8.33
C ASN A 337 -1.25 -20.93 -8.86
N VAL A 338 -1.19 -20.51 -10.12
CA VAL A 338 -2.20 -19.61 -10.70
C VAL A 338 -3.62 -20.20 -10.63
N GLY A 339 -3.76 -21.53 -10.79
CA GLY A 339 -5.05 -22.21 -10.69
C GLY A 339 -5.73 -22.05 -9.33
N ASP A 340 -4.95 -22.00 -8.25
CA ASP A 340 -5.47 -21.83 -6.88
C ASP A 340 -5.75 -20.36 -6.52
N LEU A 341 -5.14 -19.42 -7.25
CA LEU A 341 -5.17 -17.97 -6.95
C LEU A 341 -6.01 -17.15 -7.95
N LYS A 342 -6.53 -17.80 -9.00
CA LYS A 342 -7.22 -17.13 -10.12
C LYS A 342 -8.47 -16.35 -9.68
N ASP A 343 -9.16 -16.82 -8.66
CA ASP A 343 -10.35 -16.15 -8.10
C ASP A 343 -10.01 -14.86 -7.33
N LEU A 344 -8.73 -14.63 -7.04
CA LEU A 344 -8.24 -13.37 -6.46
C LEU A 344 -7.93 -12.31 -7.54
N GLY A 345 -8.02 -12.66 -8.81
CA GLY A 345 -7.80 -11.74 -9.93
C GLY A 345 -8.94 -10.71 -10.08
N PHE A 346 -8.61 -9.51 -10.49
CA PHE A 346 -9.55 -8.44 -10.80
C PHE A 346 -9.75 -8.24 -12.30
#